data_842cf1765fcd958da59ac43316907fe4
#
_entry.id   842cf1765fcd958da59ac43316907fe4
#
_cell.length_a   1.000
_cell.length_b   1.000
_cell.length_c   1.000
_cell.angle_alpha   90.00
_cell.angle_beta   90.00
_cell.angle_gamma   90.00
#
_symmetry.space_group_name_H-M   'P 1'
#
loop_
_entity.id
_entity.type
_entity.pdbx_description
1 polymer ?
#
loop_
_entity_poly.entity_id
_entity_poly.type
_entity_poly.pdbx_seq_one_letter_code
_entity_poly.pdbx_strand_id
1 'polypeptide(L)'
;AEEQELDIVIVINKIDKDKKENYLAAAEMYRDAGYAVICTSAEKEIGIDALRTALENKISVFAGPSGVGKSSLINKAFPGLELNTGEISEKIQRGKHTTRHAELIQITEKSYIVDSPGFTSLYLTHIPSEKLQYHFREFLPFVHACYYNGCVHINEPDCAVKEQIGKLEVQTEDIRRKIRAELLALGMPQNVLDDLTAE
;
A
#
# COMPACT_ATOMS: atom_id res chain seq x y z
N ALA A 1 -0.18 -6.17 -9.98
CA ALA A 1 1.25 -5.96 -10.19
C ALA A 1 2.01 -7.28 -10.08
N GLU A 2 1.84 -8.05 -9.00
CA GLU A 2 2.50 -9.36 -8.82
C GLU A 2 2.23 -10.32 -10.00
N GLU A 3 0.99 -10.42 -10.48
CA GLU A 3 0.61 -11.24 -11.64
C GLU A 3 1.39 -10.87 -12.92
N GLN A 4 1.80 -9.62 -13.03
CA GLN A 4 2.53 -9.09 -14.19
C GLN A 4 4.05 -9.02 -13.93
N GLU A 5 4.50 -9.60 -12.82
CA GLU A 5 5.92 -9.61 -12.42
C GLU A 5 6.57 -8.21 -12.43
N LEU A 6 5.80 -7.18 -12.05
CA LEU A 6 6.29 -5.81 -12.02
C LEU A 6 7.05 -5.55 -10.71
N ASP A 7 8.10 -4.74 -10.81
CA ASP A 7 8.76 -4.18 -9.62
C ASP A 7 7.78 -3.31 -8.84
N ILE A 8 7.58 -3.61 -7.55
CA ILE A 8 6.66 -2.89 -6.70
C ILE A 8 7.43 -2.11 -5.65
N VAL A 9 7.11 -0.82 -5.55
CA VAL A 9 7.59 0.07 -4.48
C VAL A 9 6.38 0.65 -3.76
N ILE A 10 6.30 0.43 -2.45
CA ILE A 10 5.28 1.01 -1.60
C ILE A 10 5.74 2.40 -1.16
N VAL A 11 4.93 3.42 -1.44
CA VAL A 11 5.24 4.80 -1.03
C VAL A 11 4.24 5.24 0.02
N ILE A 12 4.70 5.46 1.25
CA ILE A 12 3.90 5.99 2.35
C ILE A 12 4.13 7.49 2.40
N ASN A 13 3.13 8.25 1.93
CA ASN A 13 3.23 9.71 1.85
C ASN A 13 2.53 10.42 3.02
N LYS A 14 2.84 11.71 3.21
CA LYS A 14 2.29 12.58 4.26
C LYS A 14 2.70 12.16 5.68
N ILE A 15 3.89 11.60 5.84
CA ILE A 15 4.42 11.20 7.16
C ILE A 15 4.50 12.36 8.15
N ASP A 16 4.62 13.60 7.65
CA ASP A 16 4.57 14.84 8.44
C ASP A 16 3.25 15.07 9.18
N LYS A 17 2.15 14.43 8.73
CA LYS A 17 0.82 14.53 9.33
C LYS A 17 0.56 13.45 10.37
N ASP A 18 1.37 12.39 10.39
CA ASP A 18 1.27 11.30 11.36
C ASP A 18 2.10 11.59 12.60
N LYS A 19 1.49 12.30 13.55
CA LYS A 19 2.13 12.66 14.82
C LYS A 19 2.49 11.48 15.72
N LYS A 20 1.92 10.31 15.48
CA LYS A 20 2.16 9.08 16.27
C LYS A 20 3.15 8.13 15.61
N GLU A 21 3.70 8.53 14.45
CA GLU A 21 4.65 7.72 13.68
C GLU A 21 4.14 6.31 13.33
N ASN A 22 2.80 6.13 13.21
CA ASN A 22 2.20 4.85 12.83
C ASN A 22 2.69 4.37 11.44
N TYR A 23 3.14 5.30 10.59
CA TYR A 23 3.73 4.99 9.29
C TYR A 23 4.98 4.09 9.41
N LEU A 24 5.71 4.13 10.56
CA LEU A 24 6.88 3.27 10.77
C LEU A 24 6.47 1.80 10.86
N ALA A 25 5.44 1.50 11.65
CA ALA A 25 4.91 0.13 11.75
C ALA A 25 4.36 -0.37 10.41
N ALA A 26 3.63 0.49 9.67
CA ALA A 26 3.17 0.15 8.34
C ALA A 26 4.33 -0.09 7.36
N ALA A 27 5.39 0.73 7.43
CA ALA A 27 6.57 0.55 6.58
C ALA A 27 7.30 -0.75 6.88
N GLU A 28 7.41 -1.12 8.15
CA GLU A 28 8.04 -2.37 8.60
C GLU A 28 7.24 -3.58 8.11
N MET A 29 5.92 -3.57 8.29
CA MET A 29 5.03 -4.62 7.80
C MET A 29 5.21 -4.88 6.28
N TYR A 30 5.27 -3.84 5.47
CA TYR A 30 5.49 -4.02 4.03
C TYR A 30 6.91 -4.47 3.69
N ARG A 31 7.93 -4.06 4.45
CA ARG A 31 9.31 -4.55 4.28
C ARG A 31 9.42 -6.03 4.63
N ASP A 32 8.77 -6.47 5.70
CA ASP A 32 8.72 -7.87 6.12
C ASP A 32 8.02 -8.74 5.07
N ALA A 33 7.03 -8.20 4.37
CA ALA A 33 6.41 -8.82 3.20
C ALA A 33 7.32 -8.82 1.95
N GLY A 34 8.53 -8.24 2.02
CA GLY A 34 9.51 -8.23 0.93
C GLY A 34 9.33 -7.10 -0.09
N TYR A 35 8.61 -6.03 0.25
CA TYR A 35 8.48 -4.86 -0.62
C TYR A 35 9.54 -3.79 -0.31
N ALA A 36 10.00 -3.10 -1.34
CA ALA A 36 10.71 -1.84 -1.15
C ALA A 36 9.73 -0.77 -0.64
N VAL A 37 10.09 -0.06 0.44
CA VAL A 37 9.22 0.95 1.06
C VAL A 37 9.95 2.28 1.16
N ILE A 38 9.31 3.35 0.66
CA ILE A 38 9.79 4.73 0.75
C ILE A 38 8.77 5.54 1.56
N CYS A 39 9.22 6.11 2.67
CA CYS A 39 8.43 7.04 3.46
C CYS A 39 8.69 8.45 2.98
N THR A 40 7.62 9.21 2.65
CA THR A 40 7.73 10.52 2.01
C THR A 40 6.86 11.58 2.67
N SER A 41 7.28 12.83 2.57
CA SER A 41 6.43 14.01 2.71
C SER A 41 6.72 14.98 1.59
N ALA A 42 5.77 15.16 0.67
CA ALA A 42 5.89 16.17 -0.38
C ALA A 42 5.95 17.59 0.20
N GLU A 43 5.31 17.85 1.33
CA GLU A 43 5.29 19.14 2.01
C GLU A 43 6.63 19.48 2.65
N LYS A 44 7.27 18.49 3.29
CA LYS A 44 8.57 18.65 3.96
C LYS A 44 9.76 18.20 3.12
N GLU A 45 9.51 17.78 1.88
CA GLU A 45 10.54 17.27 0.94
C GLU A 45 11.33 16.06 1.49
N ILE A 46 10.72 15.30 2.41
CA ILE A 46 11.32 14.09 2.97
C ILE A 46 11.14 12.93 1.99
N GLY A 47 12.20 12.13 1.78
CA GLY A 47 12.17 10.92 0.96
C GLY A 47 12.07 11.17 -0.55
N ILE A 48 12.15 12.43 -1.02
CA ILE A 48 12.01 12.80 -2.45
C ILE A 48 13.19 12.27 -3.28
N ASP A 49 14.41 12.31 -2.75
CA ASP A 49 15.58 11.79 -3.48
C ASP A 49 15.53 10.26 -3.60
N ALA A 50 15.07 9.54 -2.57
CA ALA A 50 14.86 8.10 -2.64
C ALA A 50 13.78 7.75 -3.68
N LEU A 51 12.70 8.52 -3.75
CA LEU A 51 11.67 8.36 -4.78
C LEU A 51 12.25 8.61 -6.18
N ARG A 52 13.04 9.67 -6.36
CA ARG A 52 13.70 9.99 -7.64
C ARG A 52 14.58 8.83 -8.10
N THR A 53 15.40 8.30 -7.19
CA THR A 53 16.28 7.14 -7.47
C THR A 53 15.48 5.89 -7.86
N ALA A 54 14.36 5.64 -7.18
CA ALA A 54 13.49 4.50 -7.49
C ALA A 54 12.85 4.58 -8.89
N LEU A 55 12.67 5.78 -9.44
CA LEU A 55 12.09 6.04 -10.76
C LEU A 55 13.14 6.11 -11.88
N GLU A 56 14.42 6.13 -11.54
CA GLU A 56 15.52 6.34 -12.49
C GLU A 56 15.62 5.19 -13.49
N ASN A 57 15.70 5.52 -14.80
CA ASN A 57 15.79 4.57 -15.91
C ASN A 57 14.64 3.54 -15.95
N LYS A 58 13.44 3.91 -15.49
CA LYS A 58 12.26 3.05 -15.47
C LYS A 58 11.04 3.69 -16.12
N ILE A 59 10.11 2.83 -16.54
CA ILE A 59 8.74 3.21 -16.86
C ILE A 59 7.90 2.86 -15.63
N SER A 60 7.29 3.85 -15.00
CA SER A 60 6.62 3.69 -13.72
C SER A 60 5.15 4.08 -13.78
N VAL A 61 4.30 3.39 -13.02
CA VAL A 61 2.89 3.70 -12.85
C VAL A 61 2.64 4.07 -11.39
N PHE A 62 2.02 5.21 -11.15
CA PHE A 62 1.60 5.60 -9.82
C PHE A 62 0.17 5.15 -9.56
N ALA A 63 -0.01 4.19 -8.66
CA ALA A 63 -1.31 3.69 -8.23
C ALA A 63 -1.62 4.16 -6.80
N GLY A 64 -2.88 4.44 -6.52
CA GLY A 64 -3.34 4.81 -5.18
C GLY A 64 -4.59 5.69 -5.20
N PRO A 65 -5.29 5.81 -4.05
CA PRO A 65 -6.52 6.58 -3.93
C PRO A 65 -6.36 8.06 -4.32
N SER A 66 -7.49 8.73 -4.57
CA SER A 66 -7.46 10.17 -4.77
C SER A 66 -7.00 10.89 -3.50
N GLY A 67 -6.23 11.97 -3.67
CA GLY A 67 -5.76 12.79 -2.55
C GLY A 67 -4.56 12.22 -1.76
N VAL A 68 -4.01 11.06 -2.09
CA VAL A 68 -2.78 10.54 -1.42
C VAL A 68 -1.54 11.36 -1.73
N GLY A 69 -1.58 12.23 -2.75
CA GLY A 69 -0.48 13.14 -3.10
C GLY A 69 0.43 12.66 -4.22
N LYS A 70 -0.07 11.81 -5.15
CA LYS A 70 0.70 11.33 -6.29
C LYS A 70 1.32 12.47 -7.10
N SER A 71 0.50 13.39 -7.60
CA SER A 71 0.97 14.57 -8.39
C SER A 71 1.92 15.46 -7.59
N SER A 72 1.64 15.67 -6.29
CA SER A 72 2.52 16.47 -5.44
C SER A 72 3.91 15.85 -5.28
N LEU A 73 3.98 14.53 -5.13
CA LEU A 73 5.25 13.80 -5.06
C LEU A 73 6.03 13.88 -6.37
N ILE A 74 5.34 13.68 -7.50
CA ILE A 74 5.96 13.74 -8.83
C ILE A 74 6.49 15.15 -9.11
N ASN A 75 5.69 16.19 -8.85
CA ASN A 75 6.12 17.59 -9.04
C ASN A 75 7.31 17.96 -8.14
N LYS A 76 7.37 17.42 -6.91
CA LYS A 76 8.52 17.63 -6.03
C LYS A 76 9.76 16.85 -6.48
N ALA A 77 9.59 15.61 -6.93
CA ALA A 77 10.69 14.81 -7.45
C ALA A 77 11.26 15.39 -8.76
N PHE A 78 10.39 15.98 -9.60
CA PHE A 78 10.75 16.50 -10.92
C PHE A 78 10.16 17.91 -11.12
N PRO A 79 10.82 18.97 -10.63
CA PRO A 79 10.27 20.34 -10.63
C PRO A 79 9.98 20.94 -12.03
N GLY A 80 10.44 20.29 -13.11
CA GLY A 80 10.11 20.68 -14.49
C GLY A 80 8.78 20.13 -15.00
N LEU A 81 8.11 19.28 -14.21
CA LEU A 81 6.80 18.71 -14.53
C LEU A 81 5.72 19.49 -13.76
N GLU A 82 4.93 20.26 -14.46
CA GLU A 82 3.74 20.92 -13.88
C GLU A 82 2.52 20.00 -14.02
N LEU A 83 2.49 18.89 -13.26
CA LEU A 83 1.28 18.09 -13.15
C LEU A 83 0.28 18.85 -12.28
N ASN A 84 -0.93 19.09 -12.79
CA ASN A 84 -1.98 19.76 -12.03
C ASN A 84 -2.34 18.93 -10.79
N THR A 85 -2.15 19.51 -9.62
CA THR A 85 -2.53 18.91 -8.34
C THR A 85 -4.06 18.94 -8.22
N GLY A 86 -4.71 17.87 -8.60
CA GLY A 86 -6.18 17.72 -8.61
C GLY A 86 -6.73 17.04 -9.86
N GLU A 87 -6.07 17.13 -11.01
CA GLU A 87 -6.61 16.68 -12.29
C GLU A 87 -6.37 15.20 -12.64
N ILE A 88 -5.43 14.52 -11.98
CA ILE A 88 -5.26 13.05 -12.19
C ILE A 88 -6.53 12.29 -11.81
N SER A 89 -7.40 12.86 -10.96
CA SER A 89 -8.67 12.24 -10.54
C SER A 89 -9.93 12.97 -10.98
N GLU A 90 -9.90 14.27 -11.34
CA GLU A 90 -11.11 15.05 -11.63
C GLU A 90 -11.51 15.10 -13.12
N LYS A 91 -10.60 14.86 -14.06
CA LYS A 91 -10.96 14.79 -15.49
C LYS A 91 -11.96 13.69 -15.83
N ILE A 92 -12.17 12.75 -14.91
CA ILE A 92 -13.07 11.58 -15.13
C ILE A 92 -14.52 11.89 -14.72
N GLN A 93 -14.81 12.90 -13.89
CA GLN A 93 -16.18 13.21 -13.45
C GLN A 93 -16.98 14.09 -14.41
N ARG A 94 -16.36 14.74 -15.38
CA ARG A 94 -17.09 15.60 -16.34
C ARG A 94 -17.22 14.96 -17.73
N GLY A 95 -18.15 14.08 -17.82
CA GLY A 95 -19.04 13.81 -18.96
C GLY A 95 -18.46 13.65 -20.36
N LYS A 96 -18.89 12.57 -21.02
CA LYS A 96 -18.82 12.18 -22.43
C LYS A 96 -17.55 11.43 -22.87
N HIS A 97 -17.76 10.13 -23.09
CA HIS A 97 -17.11 9.28 -24.11
C HIS A 97 -15.76 9.81 -24.64
N THR A 98 -14.74 9.87 -23.79
CA THR A 98 -13.37 10.01 -24.25
C THR A 98 -12.62 8.72 -23.95
N THR A 99 -12.14 8.11 -24.99
CA THR A 99 -11.21 6.98 -24.99
C THR A 99 -10.13 7.25 -23.96
N ARG A 100 -10.02 6.37 -22.95
CA ARG A 100 -9.00 6.45 -21.90
C ARG A 100 -7.66 6.15 -22.55
N HIS A 101 -6.93 7.15 -22.98
CA HIS A 101 -5.54 7.01 -23.40
C HIS A 101 -4.66 7.14 -22.16
N ALA A 102 -3.86 6.11 -21.88
CA ALA A 102 -2.74 6.25 -20.96
C ALA A 102 -1.70 7.15 -21.66
N GLU A 103 -1.32 8.23 -21.03
CA GLU A 103 -0.29 9.14 -21.54
C GLU A 103 1.06 8.78 -20.91
N LEU A 104 2.10 8.69 -21.73
CA LEU A 104 3.45 8.44 -21.26
C LEU A 104 4.18 9.79 -21.11
N ILE A 105 4.43 10.18 -19.86
CA ILE A 105 5.09 11.45 -19.52
C ILE A 105 6.59 11.18 -19.32
N GLN A 106 7.44 11.80 -20.12
CA GLN A 106 8.88 11.73 -19.93
C GLN A 106 9.30 12.60 -18.75
N ILE A 107 10.00 12.02 -17.78
CA ILE A 107 10.51 12.72 -16.58
C ILE A 107 12.01 12.94 -16.60
N THR A 108 12.77 12.06 -17.27
CA THR A 108 14.17 12.23 -17.60
C THR A 108 14.42 11.63 -18.99
N GLU A 109 15.66 11.69 -19.50
CA GLU A 109 15.99 11.10 -20.81
C GLU A 109 15.58 9.63 -20.95
N LYS A 110 15.60 8.87 -19.85
CA LYS A 110 15.35 7.41 -19.83
C LYS A 110 14.25 6.97 -18.87
N SER A 111 13.57 7.92 -18.23
CA SER A 111 12.53 7.61 -17.24
C SER A 111 11.20 8.19 -17.66
N TYR A 112 10.14 7.41 -17.49
CA TYR A 112 8.79 7.78 -17.90
C TYR A 112 7.79 7.44 -16.80
N ILE A 113 6.74 8.25 -16.70
CA ILE A 113 5.57 7.96 -15.88
C ILE A 113 4.38 7.72 -16.79
N VAL A 114 3.64 6.66 -16.54
CA VAL A 114 2.35 6.43 -17.18
C VAL A 114 1.30 7.18 -16.37
N ASP A 115 0.72 8.22 -16.96
CA ASP A 115 -0.46 8.88 -16.39
C ASP A 115 -1.65 7.95 -16.61
N SER A 116 -2.02 7.24 -15.56
CA SER A 116 -3.21 6.42 -15.52
C SER A 116 -4.23 7.08 -14.60
N PRO A 117 -5.52 7.14 -15.02
CA PRO A 117 -6.57 7.61 -14.12
C PRO A 117 -6.52 6.80 -12.83
N GLY A 118 -6.56 7.51 -11.68
CA GLY A 118 -6.49 6.89 -10.36
C GLY A 118 -7.49 5.74 -10.23
N PHE A 119 -7.02 4.58 -9.84
CA PHE A 119 -7.89 3.42 -9.62
C PHE A 119 -8.68 3.65 -8.33
N THR A 120 -9.97 3.86 -8.45
CA THR A 120 -10.89 3.89 -7.29
C THR A 120 -11.41 2.50 -6.95
N SER A 121 -11.35 1.57 -7.90
CA SER A 121 -11.78 0.18 -7.71
C SER A 121 -10.94 -0.73 -8.60
N LEU A 122 -10.34 -1.74 -8.03
CA LEU A 122 -9.64 -2.79 -8.74
C LEU A 122 -10.49 -4.07 -8.67
N TYR A 123 -10.91 -4.59 -9.82
CA TYR A 123 -11.62 -5.86 -9.89
C TYR A 123 -10.64 -6.95 -10.30
N LEU A 124 -10.40 -7.92 -9.43
CA LEU A 124 -9.53 -9.08 -9.68
C LEU A 124 -10.32 -10.22 -10.36
N THR A 125 -10.97 -9.91 -11.49
CA THR A 125 -11.90 -10.85 -12.16
C THR A 125 -11.20 -11.94 -12.98
N HIS A 126 -9.91 -11.82 -13.22
CA HIS A 126 -9.16 -12.75 -14.10
C HIS A 126 -8.15 -13.61 -13.36
N ILE A 127 -8.00 -13.44 -12.04
CA ILE A 127 -7.15 -14.32 -11.23
C ILE A 127 -8.04 -15.44 -10.68
N PRO A 128 -7.81 -16.71 -11.05
CA PRO A 128 -8.49 -17.83 -10.42
C PRO A 128 -8.21 -17.87 -8.92
N SER A 129 -9.23 -18.20 -8.11
CA SER A 129 -9.12 -18.23 -6.65
C SER A 129 -7.95 -19.09 -6.15
N GLU A 130 -7.69 -20.22 -6.83
CA GLU A 130 -6.62 -21.16 -6.49
C GLU A 130 -5.22 -20.56 -6.73
N LYS A 131 -5.11 -19.56 -7.61
CA LYS A 131 -3.85 -18.88 -7.91
C LYS A 131 -3.64 -17.64 -7.09
N LEU A 132 -4.68 -17.11 -6.46
CA LEU A 132 -4.63 -15.85 -5.72
C LEU A 132 -3.55 -15.86 -4.63
N GLN A 133 -3.37 -16.99 -3.94
CA GLN A 133 -2.37 -17.19 -2.90
C GLN A 133 -0.93 -16.87 -3.33
N TYR A 134 -0.60 -17.08 -4.60
CA TYR A 134 0.75 -16.83 -5.13
C TYR A 134 1.04 -15.35 -5.41
N HIS A 135 0.03 -14.49 -5.30
CA HIS A 135 0.16 -13.05 -5.48
C HIS A 135 0.25 -12.29 -4.14
N PHE A 136 0.31 -13.02 -3.02
CA PHE A 136 0.59 -12.50 -1.69
C PHE A 136 1.97 -12.99 -1.25
N ARG A 137 2.95 -12.09 -1.25
CA ARG A 137 4.33 -12.44 -0.88
C ARG A 137 4.42 -13.03 0.52
N GLU A 138 3.57 -12.58 1.43
CA GLU A 138 3.47 -13.05 2.81
C GLU A 138 3.09 -14.54 2.90
N PHE A 139 2.38 -15.06 1.91
CA PHE A 139 1.95 -16.46 1.89
C PHE A 139 3.01 -17.38 1.31
N LEU A 140 3.88 -16.89 0.42
CA LEU A 140 4.84 -17.71 -0.32
C LEU A 140 5.70 -18.62 0.55
N PRO A 141 6.19 -18.21 1.74
CA PRO A 141 6.96 -19.10 2.61
C PRO A 141 6.15 -20.28 3.17
N PHE A 142 4.81 -20.21 3.16
CA PHE A 142 3.94 -21.15 3.85
C PHE A 142 3.04 -21.98 2.93
N VAL A 143 2.77 -21.52 1.70
CA VAL A 143 1.83 -22.22 0.78
C VAL A 143 2.21 -23.66 0.49
N HIS A 144 3.50 -23.99 0.49
CA HIS A 144 4.01 -25.34 0.27
C HIS A 144 4.10 -26.20 1.54
N ALA A 145 3.85 -25.61 2.72
CA ALA A 145 3.87 -26.28 4.00
C ALA A 145 2.50 -26.76 4.46
N CYS A 146 1.43 -26.46 3.70
CA CYS A 146 0.09 -26.96 3.99
C CYS A 146 0.00 -28.46 3.78
N TYR A 147 -0.74 -29.17 4.63
CA TYR A 147 -0.90 -30.61 4.56
C TYR A 147 -1.57 -31.07 3.25
N TYR A 148 -2.57 -30.33 2.77
CA TYR A 148 -3.32 -30.66 1.56
C TYR A 148 -2.74 -29.98 0.32
N ASN A 149 -2.50 -30.75 -0.73
CA ASN A 149 -2.19 -30.22 -2.05
C ASN A 149 -3.39 -29.43 -2.60
N GLY A 150 -3.12 -28.21 -3.10
CA GLY A 150 -4.19 -27.33 -3.60
C GLY A 150 -5.00 -26.64 -2.50
N CYS A 151 -4.44 -26.54 -1.29
CA CYS A 151 -5.02 -25.77 -0.20
C CYS A 151 -5.28 -24.32 -0.64
N VAL A 152 -6.49 -23.82 -0.42
CA VAL A 152 -6.89 -22.43 -0.70
C VAL A 152 -7.04 -21.58 0.57
N HIS A 153 -6.62 -22.15 1.73
CA HIS A 153 -6.50 -21.50 3.04
C HIS A 153 -7.82 -20.98 3.64
N ILE A 154 -8.96 -21.51 3.21
CA ILE A 154 -10.30 -21.11 3.70
C ILE A 154 -10.78 -22.10 4.77
N ASN A 155 -11.07 -23.33 4.39
CA ASN A 155 -11.70 -24.33 5.25
C ASN A 155 -10.81 -25.52 5.61
N GLU A 156 -9.67 -25.66 4.93
CA GLU A 156 -8.81 -26.83 5.11
C GLU A 156 -8.22 -26.86 6.52
N PRO A 157 -8.29 -28.00 7.22
CA PRO A 157 -7.55 -28.20 8.46
C PRO A 157 -6.03 -28.27 8.16
N ASP A 158 -5.21 -28.13 9.18
CA ASP A 158 -3.72 -28.24 9.08
C ASP A 158 -3.12 -27.33 7.98
N CYS A 159 -3.62 -26.10 7.91
CA CYS A 159 -3.19 -25.10 6.95
C CYS A 159 -2.09 -24.22 7.56
N ALA A 160 -0.88 -24.28 7.01
CA ALA A 160 0.27 -23.51 7.49
C ALA A 160 0.06 -22.00 7.40
N VAL A 161 -0.63 -21.52 6.37
CA VAL A 161 -0.96 -20.08 6.22
C VAL A 161 -1.91 -19.63 7.32
N LYS A 162 -2.99 -20.36 7.58
CA LYS A 162 -3.95 -20.03 8.67
C LYS A 162 -3.28 -20.07 10.05
N GLU A 163 -2.36 -20.99 10.26
CA GLU A 163 -1.60 -21.06 11.52
C GLU A 163 -0.77 -19.77 11.74
N GLN A 164 -0.17 -19.22 10.69
CA GLN A 164 0.59 -17.96 10.81
C GLN A 164 -0.34 -16.76 11.04
N ILE A 165 -1.49 -16.69 10.36
CA ILE A 165 -2.49 -15.65 10.59
C ILE A 165 -2.96 -15.71 12.05
N GLY A 166 -3.27 -16.88 12.58
CA GLY A 166 -3.67 -17.04 13.96
C GLY A 166 -2.61 -16.59 14.97
N LYS A 167 -1.32 -16.80 14.68
CA LYS A 167 -0.22 -16.27 15.50
C LYS A 167 -0.16 -14.74 15.49
N LEU A 168 -0.40 -14.11 14.34
CA LEU A 168 -0.46 -12.65 14.20
C LEU A 168 -1.66 -12.06 14.95
N GLU A 169 -2.83 -12.68 14.86
CA GLU A 169 -4.02 -12.26 15.59
C GLU A 169 -3.79 -12.31 17.11
N VAL A 170 -3.20 -13.38 17.64
CA VAL A 170 -2.85 -13.50 19.05
C VAL A 170 -1.89 -12.39 19.49
N GLN A 171 -0.86 -12.11 18.69
CA GLN A 171 0.07 -11.00 18.98
C GLN A 171 -0.62 -9.65 18.97
N THR A 172 -1.53 -9.42 18.03
CA THR A 172 -2.30 -8.17 17.93
C THR A 172 -3.21 -7.99 19.13
N GLU A 173 -3.89 -9.04 19.58
CA GLU A 173 -4.72 -9.02 20.79
C GLU A 173 -3.90 -8.76 22.06
N ASP A 174 -2.71 -9.35 22.17
CA ASP A 174 -1.81 -9.09 23.28
C ASP A 174 -1.30 -7.63 23.33
N ILE A 175 -1.04 -7.04 22.17
CA ILE A 175 -0.66 -5.63 22.03
C ILE A 175 -1.85 -4.74 22.40
N ARG A 176 -3.05 -5.01 21.89
CA ARG A 176 -4.28 -4.28 22.24
C ARG A 176 -4.54 -4.32 23.74
N ARG A 177 -4.41 -5.50 24.37
CA ARG A 177 -4.58 -5.67 25.81
C ARG A 177 -3.56 -4.87 26.63
N LYS A 178 -2.30 -4.84 26.20
CA LYS A 178 -1.25 -4.05 26.85
C LYS A 178 -1.52 -2.54 26.77
N ILE A 179 -1.84 -2.05 25.56
CA ILE A 179 -2.19 -0.64 25.34
C ILE A 179 -3.41 -0.26 26.19
N ARG A 180 -4.44 -1.09 26.23
CA ARG A 180 -5.64 -0.86 27.04
C ARG A 180 -5.29 -0.75 28.53
N ALA A 181 -4.43 -1.63 29.05
CA ALA A 181 -3.98 -1.59 30.44
C ALA A 181 -3.21 -0.32 30.76
N GLU A 182 -2.33 0.15 29.89
CA GLU A 182 -1.59 1.39 30.06
C GLU A 182 -2.51 2.62 30.03
N LEU A 183 -3.46 2.69 29.12
CA LEU A 183 -4.40 3.80 29.03
C LEU A 183 -5.32 3.87 30.26
N LEU A 184 -5.75 2.72 30.81
CA LEU A 184 -6.47 2.67 32.08
C LEU A 184 -5.62 3.18 33.25
N ALA A 185 -4.34 2.79 33.30
CA ALA A 185 -3.42 3.27 34.33
C ALA A 185 -3.17 4.78 34.26
N LEU A 186 -3.31 5.39 33.07
CA LEU A 186 -3.25 6.84 32.85
C LEU A 186 -4.59 7.55 33.14
N GLY A 187 -5.60 6.83 33.62
CA GLY A 187 -6.90 7.38 34.03
C GLY A 187 -7.89 7.59 32.87
N MET A 188 -7.69 6.95 31.72
CA MET A 188 -8.63 7.04 30.61
C MET A 188 -9.95 6.32 30.96
N PRO A 189 -11.12 6.95 30.79
CA PRO A 189 -12.42 6.32 31.09
C PRO A 189 -12.68 5.06 30.25
N GLN A 190 -13.29 4.05 30.87
CA GLN A 190 -13.56 2.75 30.24
C GLN A 190 -14.39 2.86 28.95
N ASN A 191 -15.42 3.72 28.92
CA ASN A 191 -16.26 3.94 27.76
C ASN A 191 -15.49 4.48 26.55
N VAL A 192 -14.48 5.31 26.75
CA VAL A 192 -13.60 5.82 25.66
C VAL A 192 -12.72 4.69 25.12
N LEU A 193 -12.26 3.78 25.98
CA LEU A 193 -11.46 2.63 25.58
C LEU A 193 -12.29 1.61 24.78
N ASP A 194 -13.55 1.43 25.14
CA ASP A 194 -14.46 0.51 24.45
C ASP A 194 -14.74 1.00 23.02
N ASP A 195 -14.91 2.32 22.82
CA ASP A 195 -15.05 2.93 21.49
C ASP A 195 -13.80 2.81 20.62
N LEU A 196 -12.58 2.88 21.22
CA LEU A 196 -11.30 2.75 20.50
C LEU A 196 -10.97 1.30 20.12
N THR A 197 -11.64 0.31 20.68
CA THR A 197 -11.37 -1.12 20.48
C THR A 197 -12.51 -1.86 19.79
N ALA A 198 -13.55 -1.14 19.33
CA ALA A 198 -14.77 -1.69 18.73
C ALA A 198 -14.66 -1.97 17.20
N GLU A 199 -13.45 -1.86 16.58
CA GLU A 199 -13.19 -2.21 15.17
C GLU A 199 -12.33 -3.46 15.04
#